data_3848e6299511f4627560afead8d421cc
#
_entry.id   3848e6299511f4627560afead8d421cc
#
_cell.length_a   1.000
_cell.length_b   1.000
_cell.length_c   1.000
_cell.angle_alpha   90.00
_cell.angle_beta   90.00
_cell.angle_gamma   90.00
#
_symmetry.space_group_name_H-M   'P 1'
#
loop_
_entity.id
_entity.type
_entity.pdbx_description
1 polymer ?
#
loop_
_entity_poly.entity_id
_entity_poly.type
_entity_poly.pdbx_seq_one_letter_code
_entity_poly.pdbx_strand_id
1 'polypeptide(L)'
;DYECGEPTGKGLSLQPGTIRAYLGGSVSDYSVENINASLKDSIDSGVLSPPDTKGAGIRQLLDSRYNNINHISGFNGADSHEKTLADIEGRQCVKRLYMALKKAGISPDLESISPETAMRETRRIVCDMKITVDDYVSARKYPDGICNSFYPIDLHRDGMDGIYQIFLTDGQVPSIPLSAMTVRGLLNLFVAGRCAWGDRLANSAYRVKASCMAMGQACGAAAAQAVDENSGRTRGLDIRKLRDTLVKNGAIVPEV
;
A
#
# COMPACT_ATOMS: atom_id res chain seq x y z
N ASP A 1 21.05 -0.49 4.51
CA ASP A 1 20.48 -1.79 4.12
C ASP A 1 18.96 -1.68 3.96
N TYR A 2 18.38 -2.55 3.13
CA TYR A 2 16.94 -2.63 2.91
C TYR A 2 16.51 -4.05 2.53
N GLU A 3 15.24 -4.36 2.73
CA GLU A 3 14.58 -5.55 2.20
C GLU A 3 13.59 -5.14 1.10
N CYS A 4 13.48 -5.94 0.04
CA CYS A 4 12.54 -5.73 -1.05
C CYS A 4 11.83 -7.05 -1.38
N GLY A 5 10.51 -7.09 -1.25
CA GLY A 5 9.73 -8.30 -1.48
C GLY A 5 10.13 -9.46 -0.57
N GLU A 6 9.85 -10.67 -1.04
CA GLU A 6 10.30 -11.92 -0.43
C GLU A 6 11.02 -12.78 -1.46
N PRO A 7 12.20 -13.31 -1.14
CA PRO A 7 12.90 -14.26 -2.02
C PRO A 7 12.04 -15.51 -2.24
N THR A 8 11.95 -15.94 -3.48
CA THR A 8 11.32 -17.20 -3.87
C THR A 8 12.27 -17.99 -4.75
N GLY A 9 11.99 -19.27 -5.00
CA GLY A 9 12.76 -20.07 -5.96
C GLY A 9 12.71 -19.55 -7.41
N LYS A 10 11.89 -18.53 -7.69
CA LYS A 10 11.71 -17.91 -9.01
C LYS A 10 12.06 -16.40 -9.03
N GLY A 11 12.73 -15.88 -8.00
CA GLY A 11 13.04 -14.46 -7.86
C GLY A 11 12.35 -13.81 -6.65
N LEU A 12 11.99 -12.54 -6.76
CA LEU A 12 11.31 -11.80 -5.69
C LEU A 12 9.78 -11.87 -5.88
N SER A 13 9.06 -12.25 -4.85
CA SER A 13 7.61 -12.04 -4.77
C SER A 13 7.33 -10.64 -4.25
N LEU A 14 6.63 -9.85 -5.04
CA LEU A 14 6.26 -8.46 -4.76
C LEU A 14 4.74 -8.31 -4.81
N GLN A 15 4.21 -7.36 -4.05
CA GLN A 15 2.81 -6.99 -4.21
C GLN A 15 2.62 -6.24 -5.54
N PRO A 16 1.54 -6.53 -6.30
CA PRO A 16 1.31 -5.86 -7.59
C PRO A 16 1.15 -4.35 -7.40
N GLY A 17 1.60 -3.61 -8.38
CA GLY A 17 1.28 -2.19 -8.52
C GLY A 17 -0.19 -1.98 -8.90
N THR A 18 -0.65 -0.75 -8.93
CA THR A 18 -1.98 -0.36 -9.43
C THR A 18 -1.87 0.89 -10.26
N ILE A 19 -2.44 0.86 -11.46
CA ILE A 19 -2.73 2.06 -12.22
C ILE A 19 -4.20 2.41 -12.06
N ARG A 20 -4.51 3.69 -11.90
CA ARG A 20 -5.89 4.16 -11.83
C ARG A 20 -6.30 4.80 -13.13
N ALA A 21 -7.51 4.48 -13.57
CA ALA A 21 -8.19 5.20 -14.63
C ALA A 21 -9.49 5.79 -14.10
N TYR A 22 -9.86 6.96 -14.60
CA TYR A 22 -11.13 7.57 -14.30
C TYR A 22 -11.99 7.41 -15.55
N LEU A 23 -13.06 6.63 -15.40
CA LEU A 23 -14.02 6.37 -16.43
C LEU A 23 -15.31 7.12 -16.08
N GLY A 24 -15.69 8.08 -16.92
CA GLY A 24 -16.96 8.79 -16.82
C GLY A 24 -18.04 8.14 -17.69
N GLY A 25 -19.20 8.77 -17.77
CA GLY A 25 -20.33 8.32 -18.58
C GLY A 25 -21.45 7.67 -17.76
N SER A 26 -22.61 7.50 -18.37
CA SER A 26 -23.74 6.83 -17.75
C SER A 26 -23.60 5.32 -17.91
N VAL A 27 -23.63 4.63 -16.80
CA VAL A 27 -23.58 3.16 -16.72
C VAL A 27 -24.92 2.58 -16.28
N SER A 28 -25.86 3.45 -15.92
CA SER A 28 -27.19 3.07 -15.46
C SER A 28 -27.98 2.24 -16.47
N ASP A 29 -27.65 2.34 -17.74
CA ASP A 29 -28.38 1.75 -18.86
C ASP A 29 -27.92 0.32 -19.20
N TYR A 30 -26.90 -0.19 -18.50
CA TYR A 30 -26.34 -1.52 -18.79
C TYR A 30 -26.63 -2.49 -17.64
N SER A 31 -27.13 -3.68 -17.97
CA SER A 31 -27.28 -4.73 -16.96
C SER A 31 -25.91 -5.27 -16.53
N VAL A 32 -25.78 -5.56 -15.23
CA VAL A 32 -24.55 -6.14 -14.65
C VAL A 32 -24.22 -7.48 -15.30
N GLU A 33 -25.25 -8.27 -15.61
CA GLU A 33 -25.12 -9.56 -16.27
C GLU A 33 -24.47 -9.41 -17.66
N ASN A 34 -24.92 -8.46 -18.46
CA ASN A 34 -24.39 -8.21 -19.80
C ASN A 34 -22.94 -7.74 -19.76
N ILE A 35 -22.61 -6.85 -18.81
CA ILE A 35 -21.24 -6.38 -18.59
C ILE A 35 -20.33 -7.56 -18.21
N ASN A 36 -20.72 -8.34 -17.22
CA ASN A 36 -19.93 -9.47 -16.75
C ASN A 36 -19.76 -10.55 -17.82
N ALA A 37 -20.82 -10.85 -18.61
CA ALA A 37 -20.74 -11.79 -19.73
C ALA A 37 -19.73 -11.33 -20.77
N SER A 38 -19.79 -10.07 -21.19
CA SER A 38 -18.87 -9.52 -22.21
C SER A 38 -17.42 -9.47 -21.74
N LEU A 39 -17.19 -9.27 -20.46
CA LEU A 39 -15.83 -9.30 -19.92
C LEU A 39 -15.30 -10.72 -19.80
N LYS A 40 -16.15 -11.65 -19.41
CA LYS A 40 -15.81 -13.06 -19.46
C LYS A 40 -15.42 -13.47 -20.89
N ASP A 41 -16.21 -13.10 -21.88
CA ASP A 41 -15.87 -13.33 -23.30
C ASP A 41 -14.54 -12.70 -23.69
N SER A 42 -14.23 -11.52 -23.15
CA SER A 42 -12.96 -10.84 -23.40
C SER A 42 -11.78 -11.54 -22.72
N ILE A 43 -11.98 -12.15 -21.55
CA ILE A 43 -10.99 -13.00 -20.89
C ILE A 43 -10.80 -14.30 -21.66
N ASP A 44 -11.90 -14.98 -21.99
CA ASP A 44 -11.89 -16.27 -22.69
C ASP A 44 -11.26 -16.15 -24.10
N SER A 45 -11.41 -14.99 -24.75
CA SER A 45 -10.77 -14.67 -26.03
C SER A 45 -9.34 -14.13 -25.92
N GLY A 46 -8.80 -13.99 -24.72
CA GLY A 46 -7.44 -13.50 -24.46
C GLY A 46 -7.24 -11.99 -24.71
N VAL A 47 -8.32 -11.22 -24.85
CA VAL A 47 -8.26 -9.74 -24.95
C VAL A 47 -7.95 -9.12 -23.59
N LEU A 48 -8.53 -9.69 -22.54
CA LEU A 48 -8.23 -9.33 -21.14
C LEU A 48 -7.56 -10.52 -20.45
N SER A 49 -6.68 -10.24 -19.52
CA SER A 49 -6.21 -11.23 -18.55
C SER A 49 -7.01 -11.12 -17.24
N PRO A 50 -7.16 -12.19 -16.45
CA PRO A 50 -7.84 -12.12 -15.15
C PRO A 50 -7.34 -11.00 -14.24
N PRO A 51 -6.03 -10.73 -14.14
CA PRO A 51 -5.50 -9.60 -13.37
C PRO A 51 -5.97 -8.21 -13.83
N ASP A 52 -6.35 -8.05 -15.11
CA ASP A 52 -6.83 -6.76 -15.64
C ASP A 52 -8.16 -6.33 -14.99
N THR A 53 -8.98 -7.28 -14.54
CA THR A 53 -10.30 -7.03 -13.98
C THR A 53 -10.43 -7.39 -12.50
N LYS A 54 -9.52 -8.20 -11.98
CA LYS A 54 -9.47 -8.71 -10.60
C LYS A 54 -10.83 -8.95 -9.94
N GLY A 55 -11.74 -9.66 -10.59
CA GLY A 55 -12.96 -10.18 -9.97
C GLY A 55 -13.87 -9.18 -9.23
N ALA A 56 -13.46 -7.93 -9.06
CA ALA A 56 -14.34 -6.89 -8.56
C ALA A 56 -15.35 -6.58 -9.65
N GLY A 57 -16.62 -6.72 -9.35
CA GLY A 57 -17.66 -6.45 -10.32
C GLY A 57 -17.43 -5.09 -11.01
N ILE A 58 -17.40 -5.08 -12.32
CA ILE A 58 -17.18 -3.88 -13.15
C ILE A 58 -18.17 -2.78 -12.83
N ARG A 59 -19.32 -3.09 -12.27
CA ARG A 59 -20.23 -2.09 -11.73
C ARG A 59 -19.52 -1.19 -10.71
N GLN A 60 -18.71 -1.75 -9.83
CA GLN A 60 -17.95 -0.95 -8.86
C GLN A 60 -16.91 -0.06 -9.56
N LEU A 61 -16.38 -0.50 -10.71
CA LEU A 61 -15.49 0.26 -11.56
C LEU A 61 -16.16 1.49 -12.17
N LEU A 62 -17.39 1.32 -12.60
CA LEU A 62 -18.17 2.32 -13.30
C LEU A 62 -18.95 3.23 -12.31
N ASP A 63 -19.45 2.69 -11.18
CA ASP A 63 -20.22 3.44 -10.18
C ASP A 63 -19.32 4.32 -9.29
N SER A 64 -18.08 3.92 -9.04
CA SER A 64 -17.25 4.61 -8.05
C SER A 64 -16.32 5.68 -8.62
N ARG A 65 -16.24 5.85 -9.92
CA ARG A 65 -15.22 6.69 -10.60
C ARG A 65 -13.77 6.40 -10.17
N TYR A 66 -13.57 5.46 -9.23
CA TYR A 66 -12.28 5.07 -8.67
C TYR A 66 -11.98 3.62 -9.00
N ASN A 67 -11.04 3.43 -9.89
CA ASN A 67 -10.59 2.10 -10.25
C ASN A 67 -9.30 1.75 -9.50
N ASN A 68 -9.38 0.77 -8.59
CA ASN A 68 -8.22 0.19 -7.91
C ASN A 68 -8.03 -1.29 -8.27
N ILE A 69 -8.61 -1.73 -9.39
CA ILE A 69 -8.67 -3.14 -9.77
C ILE A 69 -7.59 -3.54 -10.77
N ASN A 70 -6.98 -2.60 -11.48
CA ASN A 70 -5.93 -2.91 -12.44
C ASN A 70 -4.63 -3.22 -11.70
N HIS A 71 -4.36 -4.49 -11.49
CA HIS A 71 -3.16 -4.98 -10.84
C HIS A 71 -2.06 -5.24 -11.87
N ILE A 72 -0.93 -4.58 -11.69
CA ILE A 72 0.25 -4.71 -12.52
C ILE A 72 1.28 -5.51 -11.75
N SER A 73 1.48 -6.76 -12.16
CA SER A 73 2.29 -7.76 -11.48
C SER A 73 3.63 -7.99 -12.18
N GLY A 74 4.59 -8.58 -11.48
CA GLY A 74 5.85 -9.05 -12.05
C GLY A 74 6.92 -7.98 -12.21
N PHE A 75 6.76 -6.80 -11.61
CA PHE A 75 7.73 -5.71 -11.73
C PHE A 75 8.30 -5.29 -10.37
N ASN A 76 9.61 -5.10 -10.31
CA ASN A 76 10.30 -4.55 -9.16
C ASN A 76 10.30 -3.02 -9.24
N GLY A 77 9.42 -2.36 -8.49
CA GLY A 77 9.36 -0.89 -8.43
C GLY A 77 10.58 -0.21 -7.79
N ALA A 78 11.55 -0.98 -7.28
CA ALA A 78 12.83 -0.47 -6.81
C ALA A 78 13.87 -0.32 -7.95
N ASP A 79 13.62 -0.94 -9.10
CA ASP A 79 14.40 -0.79 -10.32
C ASP A 79 13.72 0.19 -11.27
N SER A 80 14.45 1.19 -11.80
CA SER A 80 13.88 2.25 -12.63
C SER A 80 13.42 1.75 -14.00
N HIS A 81 14.10 0.76 -14.57
CA HIS A 81 13.72 0.17 -15.84
C HIS A 81 12.43 -0.65 -15.69
N GLU A 82 12.38 -1.54 -14.69
CA GLU A 82 11.19 -2.33 -14.40
C GLU A 82 9.99 -1.45 -14.01
N LYS A 83 10.22 -0.33 -13.29
CA LYS A 83 9.18 0.65 -13.00
C LYS A 83 8.62 1.28 -14.28
N THR A 84 9.47 1.58 -15.26
CA THR A 84 9.04 2.09 -16.57
C THR A 84 8.22 1.05 -17.33
N LEU A 85 8.63 -0.21 -17.32
CA LEU A 85 7.87 -1.30 -17.92
C LEU A 85 6.51 -1.48 -17.23
N ALA A 86 6.46 -1.37 -15.90
CA ALA A 86 5.19 -1.39 -15.15
C ALA A 86 4.26 -0.24 -15.55
N ASP A 87 4.78 0.94 -15.84
CA ASP A 87 3.98 2.09 -16.29
C ASP A 87 3.44 1.90 -17.72
N ILE A 88 4.24 1.29 -18.60
CA ILE A 88 3.81 0.91 -19.95
C ILE A 88 2.70 -0.13 -19.86
N GLU A 89 2.93 -1.22 -19.12
CA GLU A 89 1.94 -2.29 -18.95
C GLU A 89 0.66 -1.78 -18.29
N GLY A 90 0.77 -0.88 -17.31
CA GLY A 90 -0.38 -0.25 -16.68
C GLY A 90 -1.28 0.47 -17.67
N ARG A 91 -0.70 1.26 -18.57
CA ARG A 91 -1.45 1.95 -19.64
C ARG A 91 -2.05 0.96 -20.64
N GLN A 92 -1.34 -0.10 -20.97
CA GLN A 92 -1.86 -1.16 -21.86
C GLN A 92 -3.05 -1.89 -21.20
N CYS A 93 -2.97 -2.18 -19.90
CA CYS A 93 -4.06 -2.75 -19.13
C CYS A 93 -5.33 -1.87 -19.19
N VAL A 94 -5.20 -0.57 -18.94
CA VAL A 94 -6.33 0.38 -19.06
C VAL A 94 -6.90 0.40 -20.48
N LYS A 95 -6.05 0.39 -21.51
CA LYS A 95 -6.46 0.35 -22.91
C LYS A 95 -7.24 -0.94 -23.22
N ARG A 96 -6.74 -2.10 -22.80
CA ARG A 96 -7.44 -3.39 -23.00
C ARG A 96 -8.82 -3.38 -22.34
N LEU A 97 -8.91 -2.91 -21.12
CA LEU A 97 -10.18 -2.81 -20.39
C LEU A 97 -11.16 -1.86 -21.10
N TYR A 98 -10.69 -0.67 -21.49
CA TYR A 98 -11.50 0.30 -22.24
C TYR A 98 -12.05 -0.28 -23.55
N MET A 99 -11.21 -0.99 -24.30
CA MET A 99 -11.62 -1.61 -25.58
C MET A 99 -12.60 -2.77 -25.34
N ALA A 100 -12.43 -3.55 -24.28
CA ALA A 100 -13.36 -4.61 -23.93
C ALA A 100 -14.73 -4.04 -23.54
N LEU A 101 -14.79 -2.96 -22.78
CA LEU A 101 -16.04 -2.26 -22.46
C LEU A 101 -16.72 -1.72 -23.72
N LYS A 102 -15.99 -1.12 -24.63
CA LYS A 102 -16.55 -0.67 -25.92
C LYS A 102 -17.12 -1.81 -26.76
N LYS A 103 -16.43 -2.95 -26.80
CA LYS A 103 -16.93 -4.15 -27.47
C LYS A 103 -18.22 -4.67 -26.83
N ALA A 104 -18.38 -4.48 -25.53
CA ALA A 104 -19.60 -4.79 -24.78
C ALA A 104 -20.78 -3.82 -25.04
N GLY A 105 -20.58 -2.81 -25.91
CA GLY A 105 -21.58 -1.77 -26.17
C GLY A 105 -21.57 -0.65 -25.11
N ILE A 106 -20.63 -0.70 -24.16
CA ILE A 106 -20.44 0.35 -23.15
C ILE A 106 -19.44 1.36 -23.72
N SER A 107 -19.78 2.63 -23.69
CA SER A 107 -18.89 3.72 -24.14
C SER A 107 -18.54 4.62 -22.95
N PRO A 108 -17.63 4.18 -22.07
CA PRO A 108 -17.19 5.04 -21.00
C PRO A 108 -16.32 6.16 -21.55
N ASP A 109 -16.40 7.33 -20.93
CA ASP A 109 -15.47 8.42 -21.21
C ASP A 109 -14.20 8.19 -20.39
N LEU A 110 -13.06 8.06 -21.04
CA LEU A 110 -11.77 7.98 -20.35
C LEU A 110 -11.33 9.41 -19.98
N GLU A 111 -11.64 9.84 -18.77
CA GLU A 111 -11.35 11.19 -18.29
C GLU A 111 -9.88 11.40 -17.99
N SER A 112 -9.25 10.44 -17.31
CA SER A 112 -7.82 10.49 -16.98
C SER A 112 -7.25 9.13 -16.62
N ILE A 113 -5.92 9.03 -16.71
CA ILE A 113 -5.13 7.89 -16.23
C ILE A 113 -4.07 8.44 -15.28
N SER A 114 -3.80 7.71 -14.18
CA SER A 114 -2.69 8.06 -13.30
C SER A 114 -1.37 8.20 -14.08
N PRO A 115 -0.52 9.17 -13.76
CA PRO A 115 0.74 9.40 -14.47
C PRO A 115 1.66 8.18 -14.38
N GLU A 116 1.56 7.40 -13.30
CA GLU A 116 2.38 6.24 -13.04
C GLU A 116 1.62 5.11 -12.33
N THR A 117 2.15 3.90 -12.43
CA THR A 117 1.72 2.74 -11.65
C THR A 117 2.18 2.89 -10.21
N ALA A 118 1.24 2.94 -9.28
CA ALA A 118 1.53 3.03 -7.86
C ALA A 118 1.97 1.67 -7.31
N MET A 119 3.25 1.52 -6.99
CA MET A 119 3.80 0.32 -6.39
C MET A 119 3.43 0.25 -4.90
N ARG A 120 2.94 -0.91 -4.44
CA ARG A 120 2.54 -1.12 -3.03
C ARG A 120 3.72 -1.32 -2.11
N GLU A 121 4.75 -2.01 -2.57
CA GLU A 121 5.99 -2.22 -1.84
C GLU A 121 7.20 -2.04 -2.75
N THR A 122 8.26 -1.49 -2.18
CA THR A 122 9.58 -1.42 -2.81
C THR A 122 10.62 -1.75 -1.73
N ARG A 123 11.23 -0.75 -1.11
CA ARG A 123 12.26 -0.94 -0.09
C ARG A 123 11.70 -0.72 1.31
N ARG A 124 11.87 -1.69 2.19
CA ARG A 124 11.69 -1.57 3.65
C ARG A 124 13.08 -1.39 4.23
N ILE A 125 13.34 -0.23 4.80
CA ILE A 125 14.68 0.13 5.28
C ILE A 125 14.96 -0.60 6.58
N VAL A 126 16.16 -1.19 6.70
CA VAL A 126 16.58 -1.85 7.93
C VAL A 126 16.75 -0.82 9.04
N CYS A 127 15.90 -0.90 10.06
CA CYS A 127 15.86 -0.02 11.21
C CYS A 127 16.31 -0.77 12.49
N ASP A 128 16.15 -0.16 13.63
CA ASP A 128 16.57 -0.79 14.89
C ASP A 128 15.66 -1.94 15.32
N MET A 129 14.38 -1.89 14.95
CA MET A 129 13.40 -2.93 15.23
C MET A 129 12.57 -3.28 13.98
N LYS A 130 12.33 -4.58 13.79
CA LYS A 130 11.45 -5.10 12.74
C LYS A 130 10.08 -5.44 13.33
N ILE A 131 9.02 -4.86 12.78
CA ILE A 131 7.65 -5.23 13.15
C ILE A 131 7.33 -6.56 12.45
N THR A 132 6.98 -7.59 13.23
CA THR A 132 6.56 -8.88 12.69
C THR A 132 5.04 -8.96 12.55
N VAL A 133 4.55 -9.90 11.74
CA VAL A 133 3.11 -10.18 11.65
C VAL A 133 2.55 -10.58 13.02
N ASP A 134 3.28 -11.36 13.81
CA ASP A 134 2.85 -11.79 15.14
C ASP A 134 2.72 -10.61 16.09
N ASP A 135 3.68 -9.69 16.08
CA ASP A 135 3.61 -8.44 16.85
C ASP A 135 2.39 -7.61 16.45
N TYR A 136 2.12 -7.55 15.14
CA TYR A 136 1.03 -6.74 14.62
C TYR A 136 -0.33 -7.32 14.98
N VAL A 137 -0.56 -8.61 14.73
CA VAL A 137 -1.86 -9.25 15.01
C VAL A 137 -2.15 -9.43 16.49
N SER A 138 -1.11 -9.54 17.33
CA SER A 138 -1.27 -9.53 18.79
C SER A 138 -1.46 -8.14 19.38
N ALA A 139 -1.42 -7.10 18.57
CA ALA A 139 -1.46 -5.70 18.99
C ALA A 139 -0.41 -5.36 20.06
N ARG A 140 0.82 -5.92 19.88
CA ARG A 140 1.93 -5.70 20.79
C ARG A 140 2.12 -4.21 21.08
N LYS A 141 2.29 -3.88 22.36
CA LYS A 141 2.63 -2.53 22.82
C LYS A 141 4.14 -2.41 22.94
N TYR A 142 4.66 -1.29 22.45
CA TYR A 142 6.09 -1.00 22.48
C TYR A 142 6.37 0.19 23.39
N PRO A 143 7.45 0.14 24.20
CA PRO A 143 7.82 1.27 25.05
C PRO A 143 8.01 2.59 24.28
N ASP A 144 8.45 2.48 23.03
CA ASP A 144 8.64 3.60 22.09
C ASP A 144 7.54 3.68 21.02
N GLY A 145 6.36 3.08 21.26
CA GLY A 145 5.21 3.20 20.38
C GLY A 145 4.74 4.65 20.25
N ILE A 146 4.60 5.16 19.02
CA ILE A 146 4.33 6.57 18.73
C ILE A 146 3.12 6.82 17.85
N CYS A 147 2.61 5.80 17.19
CA CYS A 147 1.36 5.87 16.45
C CYS A 147 0.64 4.53 16.42
N ASN A 148 -0.65 4.57 16.15
CA ASN A 148 -1.52 3.41 16.04
C ASN A 148 -1.70 3.01 14.58
N SER A 149 -1.97 1.72 14.37
CA SER A 149 -2.48 1.17 13.13
C SER A 149 -3.60 0.20 13.45
N PHE A 150 -4.67 0.17 12.65
CA PHE A 150 -5.83 -0.70 12.90
C PHE A 150 -6.36 -1.35 11.62
N TYR A 151 -5.55 -1.30 10.56
CA TYR A 151 -5.91 -1.94 9.30
C TYR A 151 -5.56 -3.44 9.35
N PRO A 152 -6.37 -4.33 8.79
CA PRO A 152 -6.03 -5.75 8.75
C PRO A 152 -4.79 -6.00 7.89
N ILE A 153 -4.16 -7.16 8.07
CA ILE A 153 -3.19 -7.65 7.09
C ILE A 153 -3.92 -7.74 5.75
N ASP A 154 -3.37 -7.11 4.73
CA ASP A 154 -3.97 -6.97 3.41
C ASP A 154 -2.90 -7.16 2.32
N LEU A 155 -2.48 -8.41 2.16
CA LEU A 155 -1.43 -8.78 1.21
C LEU A 155 -2.04 -9.12 -0.14
N HIS A 156 -1.82 -8.26 -1.11
CA HIS A 156 -2.13 -8.56 -2.51
C HIS A 156 -1.08 -9.54 -3.06
N ARG A 157 -1.55 -10.66 -3.59
CA ARG A 157 -0.67 -11.69 -4.15
C ARG A 157 -0.30 -11.37 -5.58
N ASP A 158 0.97 -11.56 -5.90
CA ASP A 158 1.48 -11.38 -7.25
C ASP A 158 0.93 -12.46 -8.20
N GLY A 159 0.38 -12.04 -9.35
CA GLY A 159 -0.14 -12.97 -10.39
C GLY A 159 -1.31 -13.86 -9.96
N MET A 160 -1.90 -13.64 -8.78
CA MET A 160 -3.00 -14.43 -8.25
C MET A 160 -4.23 -13.57 -7.97
N ASP A 161 -5.41 -14.14 -8.20
CA ASP A 161 -6.64 -13.55 -7.72
C ASP A 161 -6.71 -13.63 -6.19
N GLY A 162 -7.16 -12.54 -5.59
CA GLY A 162 -7.45 -12.48 -4.18
C GLY A 162 -6.39 -11.75 -3.34
N ILE A 163 -6.81 -11.50 -2.12
CA ILE A 163 -6.03 -10.83 -1.07
C ILE A 163 -5.92 -11.80 0.08
N TYR A 164 -4.71 -11.99 0.60
CA TYR A 164 -4.53 -12.70 1.86
C TYR A 164 -4.79 -11.72 2.99
N GLN A 165 -5.82 -11.99 3.79
CA GLN A 165 -6.25 -11.10 4.88
C GLN A 165 -6.19 -11.82 6.22
N ILE A 166 -5.75 -11.09 7.25
CA ILE A 166 -5.91 -11.45 8.66
C ILE A 166 -6.55 -10.24 9.33
N PHE A 167 -7.77 -10.43 9.82
CA PHE A 167 -8.47 -9.39 10.57
C PHE A 167 -7.95 -9.32 11.99
N LEU A 168 -7.89 -8.11 12.53
CA LEU A 168 -7.59 -7.90 13.94
C LEU A 168 -8.82 -8.28 14.77
N THR A 169 -8.60 -8.75 15.98
CA THR A 169 -9.68 -8.94 16.95
C THR A 169 -10.24 -7.58 17.37
N ASP A 170 -11.53 -7.50 17.57
CA ASP A 170 -12.20 -6.26 17.99
C ASP A 170 -11.54 -5.67 19.25
N GLY A 171 -11.28 -4.38 19.20
CA GLY A 171 -10.60 -3.65 20.27
C GLY A 171 -9.06 -3.74 20.24
N GLN A 172 -8.48 -4.59 19.41
CA GLN A 172 -7.03 -4.62 19.22
C GLN A 172 -6.56 -3.51 18.28
N VAL A 173 -5.64 -2.70 18.79
CA VAL A 173 -5.01 -1.61 18.02
C VAL A 173 -3.50 -1.78 18.10
N PRO A 174 -2.87 -2.32 17.06
CA PRO A 174 -1.41 -2.42 16.97
C PRO A 174 -0.75 -1.05 17.08
N SER A 175 0.41 -1.00 17.73
CA SER A 175 1.24 0.20 17.77
C SER A 175 2.46 0.07 16.87
N ILE A 176 2.95 1.21 16.39
CA ILE A 176 4.16 1.33 15.57
C ILE A 176 5.24 2.00 16.42
N PRO A 177 6.37 1.33 16.68
CA PRO A 177 7.45 1.91 17.47
C PRO A 177 8.33 2.86 16.64
N LEU A 178 8.92 3.86 17.30
CA LEU A 178 9.88 4.77 16.66
C LEU A 178 11.12 4.01 16.17
N SER A 179 11.52 2.97 16.88
CA SER A 179 12.65 2.11 16.50
C SER A 179 12.47 1.38 15.16
N ALA A 180 11.23 1.15 14.70
CA ALA A 180 10.97 0.60 13.37
C ALA A 180 11.13 1.64 12.24
N MET A 181 11.36 2.90 12.61
CA MET A 181 11.59 4.03 11.71
C MET A 181 12.97 4.68 11.92
N THR A 182 13.73 4.26 12.94
CA THR A 182 15.10 4.71 13.21
C THR A 182 16.08 3.87 12.41
N VAL A 183 16.72 4.46 11.41
CA VAL A 183 17.58 3.72 10.46
C VAL A 183 18.83 3.18 11.14
N ARG A 184 19.07 1.88 10.99
CA ARG A 184 20.24 1.22 11.57
C ARG A 184 21.51 1.72 10.91
N GLY A 185 22.52 2.02 11.72
CA GLY A 185 23.84 2.48 11.25
C GLY A 185 23.92 3.96 10.85
N LEU A 186 22.80 4.70 10.90
CA LEU A 186 22.79 6.15 10.71
C LEU A 186 22.36 6.85 11.99
N LEU A 187 22.94 8.03 12.25
CA LEU A 187 22.71 8.75 13.50
C LEU A 187 21.56 9.77 13.45
N ASN A 188 21.20 10.20 12.24
CA ASN A 188 20.35 11.37 12.01
C ASN A 188 19.28 11.15 10.92
N LEU A 189 18.81 9.92 10.75
CA LEU A 189 17.81 9.58 9.75
C LEU A 189 16.66 8.76 10.33
N PHE A 190 15.45 9.24 10.11
CA PHE A 190 14.22 8.47 10.23
C PHE A 190 13.63 8.14 8.86
N VAL A 191 12.90 7.06 8.78
CA VAL A 191 12.05 6.71 7.64
C VAL A 191 10.62 6.50 8.12
N ALA A 192 9.64 6.80 7.28
CA ALA A 192 8.22 6.69 7.64
C ALA A 192 7.41 6.03 6.53
N GLY A 193 6.22 5.56 6.87
CA GLY A 193 5.29 5.01 5.91
C GLY A 193 5.72 3.65 5.38
N ARG A 194 5.66 3.45 4.06
CA ARG A 194 5.96 2.17 3.41
C ARG A 194 7.42 1.73 3.54
N CYS A 195 8.31 2.64 3.93
CA CYS A 195 9.73 2.36 4.16
C CYS A 195 10.03 1.90 5.58
N ALA A 196 9.10 2.04 6.55
CA ALA A 196 9.28 1.53 7.91
C ALA A 196 9.54 0.02 7.91
N TRP A 197 10.38 -0.45 8.85
CA TRP A 197 10.83 -1.83 8.83
C TRP A 197 9.84 -2.78 9.48
N GLY A 198 9.35 -3.69 8.70
CA GLY A 198 8.54 -4.81 9.13
C GLY A 198 8.67 -5.96 8.16
N ASP A 199 8.16 -7.13 8.52
CA ASP A 199 7.99 -8.20 7.56
C ASP A 199 6.91 -7.80 6.51
N ARG A 200 6.80 -8.58 5.46
CA ARG A 200 5.92 -8.26 4.34
C ARG A 200 4.45 -8.24 4.74
N LEU A 201 4.03 -9.14 5.64
CA LEU A 201 2.66 -9.22 6.11
C LEU A 201 2.31 -8.01 6.98
N ALA A 202 3.11 -7.70 8.00
CA ALA A 202 2.91 -6.51 8.84
C ALA A 202 2.92 -5.23 7.99
N ASN A 203 3.86 -5.08 7.05
CA ASN A 203 3.93 -3.94 6.15
C ASN A 203 2.65 -3.81 5.31
N SER A 204 2.04 -4.92 4.87
CA SER A 204 0.80 -4.87 4.09
C SER A 204 -0.34 -4.18 4.82
N ALA A 205 -0.33 -4.19 6.15
CA ALA A 205 -1.31 -3.54 6.99
C ALA A 205 -0.97 -2.07 7.26
N TYR A 206 0.21 -1.77 7.81
CA TYR A 206 0.52 -0.39 8.23
C TYR A 206 0.94 0.55 7.07
N ARG A 207 1.10 0.05 5.83
CA ARG A 207 1.39 0.88 4.65
C ARG A 207 0.21 1.75 4.17
N VAL A 208 -0.96 1.61 4.77
CA VAL A 208 -2.14 2.40 4.40
C VAL A 208 -1.97 3.88 4.78
N LYS A 209 -2.69 4.76 4.09
CA LYS A 209 -2.51 6.23 4.20
C LYS A 209 -2.55 6.73 5.63
N ALA A 210 -3.54 6.32 6.43
CA ALA A 210 -3.70 6.80 7.80
C ALA A 210 -2.46 6.50 8.65
N SER A 211 -1.99 5.26 8.64
CA SER A 211 -0.78 4.84 9.36
C SER A 211 0.48 5.56 8.83
N CYS A 212 0.60 5.70 7.49
CA CYS A 212 1.73 6.42 6.89
C CYS A 212 1.76 7.90 7.30
N MET A 213 0.63 8.56 7.37
CA MET A 213 0.52 9.96 7.82
C MET A 213 0.88 10.10 9.31
N ALA A 214 0.38 9.19 10.15
CA ALA A 214 0.71 9.17 11.57
C ALA A 214 2.21 8.93 11.81
N MET A 215 2.83 7.99 11.10
CA MET A 215 4.28 7.77 11.12
C MET A 215 5.05 9.01 10.68
N GLY A 216 4.61 9.69 9.62
CA GLY A 216 5.23 10.91 9.12
C GLY A 216 5.18 12.04 10.14
N GLN A 217 4.03 12.26 10.79
CA GLN A 217 3.88 13.23 11.87
C GLN A 217 4.82 12.92 13.05
N ALA A 218 4.86 11.66 13.45
CA ALA A 218 5.71 11.23 14.56
C ALA A 218 7.21 11.38 14.25
N CYS A 219 7.65 10.98 13.05
CA CYS A 219 9.04 11.18 12.61
C CYS A 219 9.42 12.67 12.52
N GLY A 220 8.50 13.52 12.05
CA GLY A 220 8.74 14.98 12.01
C GLY A 220 8.94 15.58 13.40
N ALA A 221 8.05 15.21 14.36
CA ALA A 221 8.19 15.65 15.75
C ALA A 221 9.46 15.10 16.42
N ALA A 222 9.79 13.81 16.17
CA ALA A 222 11.02 13.20 16.67
C ALA A 222 12.28 13.86 16.10
N ALA A 223 12.27 14.23 14.81
CA ALA A 223 13.38 14.92 14.18
C ALA A 223 13.60 16.32 14.78
N ALA A 224 12.52 17.07 15.02
CA ALA A 224 12.60 18.36 15.70
C ALA A 224 13.19 18.21 17.11
N GLN A 225 12.66 17.27 17.91
CA GLN A 225 13.22 17.00 19.25
C GLN A 225 14.69 16.57 19.19
N ALA A 226 15.07 15.76 18.18
CA ALA A 226 16.47 15.34 17.99
C ALA A 226 17.39 16.53 17.77
N VAL A 227 16.99 17.49 16.95
CA VAL A 227 17.77 18.71 16.68
C VAL A 227 17.89 19.57 17.93
N ASP A 228 16.77 19.81 18.61
CA ASP A 228 16.71 20.74 19.74
C ASP A 228 17.43 20.21 21.00
N GLU A 229 17.37 18.89 21.25
CA GLU A 229 17.74 18.31 22.54
C GLU A 229 18.81 17.23 22.48
N ASN A 230 19.12 16.71 21.29
CA ASN A 230 19.96 15.52 21.15
C ASN A 230 21.04 15.66 20.04
N SER A 231 21.43 16.88 19.72
CA SER A 231 22.44 17.15 18.68
C SER A 231 22.15 16.49 17.34
N GLY A 232 20.87 16.40 16.96
CA GLY A 232 20.40 15.79 15.72
C GLY A 232 20.42 14.26 15.72
N ARG A 233 20.66 13.61 16.86
CA ARG A 233 20.71 12.15 16.93
C ARG A 233 19.31 11.55 17.12
N THR A 234 19.00 10.54 16.32
CA THR A 234 17.68 9.88 16.31
C THR A 234 17.45 8.90 17.47
N ARG A 235 18.52 8.45 18.15
CA ARG A 235 18.46 7.54 19.29
C ARG A 235 18.61 8.28 20.59
N GLY A 236 18.00 7.77 21.67
CA GLY A 236 18.06 8.38 22.99
C GLY A 236 17.12 9.56 23.18
N LEU A 237 16.10 9.69 22.36
CA LEU A 237 15.04 10.69 22.54
C LEU A 237 14.16 10.38 23.74
N ASP A 238 13.66 11.40 24.41
CA ASP A 238 12.63 11.26 25.43
C ASP A 238 11.29 10.94 24.77
N ILE A 239 10.92 9.66 24.79
CA ILE A 239 9.69 9.15 24.17
C ILE A 239 8.43 9.72 24.86
N ARG A 240 8.49 9.97 26.15
CA ARG A 240 7.36 10.57 26.88
C ARG A 240 7.10 11.99 26.37
N LYS A 241 8.14 12.81 26.30
CA LYS A 241 8.05 14.16 25.78
C LYS A 241 7.61 14.20 24.31
N LEU A 242 8.09 13.24 23.50
CA LEU A 242 7.64 13.09 22.11
C LEU A 242 6.14 12.81 22.03
N ARG A 243 5.64 11.88 22.85
CA ARG A 243 4.20 11.57 22.91
C ARG A 243 3.37 12.78 23.36
N ASP A 244 3.82 13.50 24.39
CA ASP A 244 3.14 14.71 24.86
C ASP A 244 3.05 15.76 23.75
N THR A 245 4.13 15.92 22.97
CA THR A 245 4.16 16.80 21.79
C THR A 245 3.18 16.34 20.72
N LEU A 246 3.12 15.06 20.43
CA LEU A 246 2.20 14.49 19.46
C LEU A 246 0.73 14.68 19.89
N VAL A 247 0.40 14.39 21.14
CA VAL A 247 -0.95 14.61 21.70
C VAL A 247 -1.35 16.08 21.64
N LYS A 248 -0.45 17.00 22.02
CA LYS A 248 -0.67 18.46 21.93
C LYS A 248 -0.98 18.89 20.50
N ASN A 249 -0.42 18.20 19.51
CA ASN A 249 -0.65 18.45 18.08
C ASN A 249 -1.79 17.60 17.49
N GLY A 250 -2.67 17.03 18.34
CA GLY A 250 -3.87 16.31 17.94
C GLY A 250 -3.66 14.87 17.45
N ALA A 251 -2.47 14.29 17.64
CA ALA A 251 -2.23 12.89 17.30
C ALA A 251 -2.85 11.93 18.33
N ILE A 252 -3.31 10.78 17.85
CA ILE A 252 -3.73 9.66 18.70
C ILE A 252 -2.52 8.75 18.90
N VAL A 253 -1.93 8.80 20.09
CA VAL A 253 -0.77 7.97 20.45
C VAL A 253 -1.21 6.67 21.14
N PRO A 254 -0.40 5.60 21.07
CA PRO A 254 -0.67 4.35 21.78
C PRO A 254 -0.70 4.54 23.30
N GLU A 255 -1.62 3.86 23.95
CA GLU A 255 -1.54 3.61 25.39
C GLU A 255 -0.43 2.57 25.64
N VAL A 256 0.40 2.79 26.68
CA VAL A 256 1.57 1.96 27.01
C VAL A 256 1.43 1.44 28.42
#